data_521bb231f93484bd14e8e88130859c56
#
_entry.id   521bb231f93484bd14e8e88130859c56
#
_cell.length_a   1.000
_cell.length_b   1.000
_cell.length_c   1.000
_cell.angle_alpha   90.00
_cell.angle_beta   90.00
_cell.angle_gamma   90.00
#
_symmetry.space_group_name_H-M   'P 1'
#
loop_
_entity.id
_entity.type
_entity.pdbx_description
1 polymer ?
#
loop_
_entity_poly.entity_id
_entity_poly.type
_entity_poly.pdbx_seq_one_letter_code
_entity_poly.pdbx_strand_id
1 'polypeptide(L)'
;MLRRFLPITAILLAAGCVQAPAEPEEAALSIPKIEQAWNAEGFESPEGVAAAPDGGYFISNVVGEGSEKDGDGYIAHLSHDGAITKRYWAAKLDAPKGMAVLDGALYATDIDNVVMFGVADGKRLGKVRIEGAKFLNDATPWDGAIYVSDSGDAAIYRISDGAAELWLQDERLAGVNGLLGEGDRMLVSTMTTGSLFSVTAEGELTEIASGMENADGIGPVPGGGYLVSSWPGQIHYV
;
A
#
# COMPACT_ATOMS: atom_id res chain seq x y z
N MET A 1 -7.84 94.55 -30.77
CA MET A 1 -7.46 93.58 -29.72
C MET A 1 -8.14 92.28 -30.02
N LEU A 2 -7.43 91.32 -30.62
CA LEU A 2 -7.93 89.99 -31.00
C LEU A 2 -7.64 89.02 -29.85
N ARG A 3 -8.68 88.43 -29.21
CA ARG A 3 -8.55 87.31 -28.28
C ARG A 3 -8.70 86.02 -29.05
N ARG A 4 -7.64 85.21 -29.04
CA ARG A 4 -7.63 83.84 -29.59
C ARG A 4 -8.17 82.91 -28.51
N PHE A 5 -9.19 82.12 -28.83
CA PHE A 5 -9.62 80.99 -28.06
C PHE A 5 -8.86 79.73 -28.51
N LEU A 6 -8.22 79.01 -27.59
CA LEU A 6 -7.67 77.67 -27.83
C LEU A 6 -8.74 76.62 -27.50
N PRO A 7 -8.87 75.54 -28.26
CA PRO A 7 -9.75 74.43 -27.92
C PRO A 7 -9.10 73.51 -26.89
N ILE A 8 -9.84 73.17 -25.87
CA ILE A 8 -9.47 72.14 -24.87
C ILE A 8 -9.80 70.77 -25.48
N THR A 9 -8.78 69.96 -25.75
CA THR A 9 -8.95 68.57 -26.17
C THR A 9 -9.10 67.71 -24.92
N ALA A 10 -10.27 67.09 -24.72
CA ALA A 10 -10.52 66.12 -23.65
C ALA A 10 -9.96 64.78 -24.06
N ILE A 11 -9.00 64.26 -23.29
CA ILE A 11 -8.48 62.90 -23.43
C ILE A 11 -9.35 61.98 -22.59
N LEU A 12 -10.16 61.11 -23.21
CA LEU A 12 -10.83 59.99 -22.54
C LEU A 12 -9.80 58.89 -22.24
N LEU A 13 -9.48 58.68 -20.98
CA LEU A 13 -8.80 57.45 -20.52
C LEU A 13 -9.85 56.35 -20.41
N ALA A 14 -9.78 55.37 -21.30
CA ALA A 14 -10.48 54.11 -21.18
C ALA A 14 -9.76 53.24 -20.13
N ALA A 15 -10.33 53.09 -18.93
CA ALA A 15 -9.87 52.09 -17.95
C ALA A 15 -10.26 50.72 -18.43
N GLY A 16 -9.32 49.99 -19.01
CA GLY A 16 -9.50 48.56 -19.28
C GLY A 16 -9.47 47.77 -17.99
N CYS A 17 -10.60 47.17 -17.61
CA CYS A 17 -10.63 46.17 -16.55
C CYS A 17 -9.80 44.96 -17.01
N VAL A 18 -8.61 44.79 -16.46
CA VAL A 18 -7.83 43.57 -16.59
C VAL A 18 -8.54 42.55 -15.66
N GLN A 19 -9.24 41.60 -16.27
CA GLN A 19 -9.83 40.49 -15.55
C GLN A 19 -8.68 39.59 -15.04
N ALA A 20 -8.57 39.41 -13.73
CA ALA A 20 -7.62 38.48 -13.14
C ALA A 20 -7.87 37.07 -13.75
N PRO A 21 -6.81 36.30 -14.04
CA PRO A 21 -6.98 34.92 -14.49
C PRO A 21 -7.81 34.18 -13.43
N ALA A 22 -8.84 33.45 -13.87
CA ALA A 22 -9.61 32.59 -13.00
C ALA A 22 -8.66 31.58 -12.36
N GLU A 23 -8.69 31.44 -11.05
CA GLU A 23 -8.02 30.36 -10.35
C GLU A 23 -8.49 29.04 -10.96
N PRO A 24 -7.57 28.06 -11.20
CA PRO A 24 -8.00 26.77 -11.69
C PRO A 24 -9.00 26.18 -10.70
N GLU A 25 -10.19 25.90 -11.20
CA GLU A 25 -11.24 25.22 -10.44
C GLU A 25 -10.64 23.87 -9.99
N GLU A 26 -10.38 23.71 -8.70
CA GLU A 26 -9.87 22.50 -8.10
C GLU A 26 -10.91 21.41 -8.42
N ALA A 27 -10.57 20.48 -9.32
CA ALA A 27 -11.46 19.42 -9.71
C ALA A 27 -11.79 18.62 -8.44
N ALA A 28 -13.02 18.71 -7.98
CA ALA A 28 -13.48 17.96 -6.81
C ALA A 28 -13.20 16.48 -7.07
N LEU A 29 -12.32 15.88 -6.26
CA LEU A 29 -12.01 14.45 -6.32
C LEU A 29 -13.34 13.69 -6.17
N SER A 30 -13.77 13.04 -7.23
CA SER A 30 -14.97 12.21 -7.17
C SER A 30 -14.62 10.94 -6.41
N ILE A 31 -15.37 10.64 -5.33
CA ILE A 31 -15.23 9.39 -4.60
C ILE A 31 -15.38 8.22 -5.60
N PRO A 32 -14.41 7.29 -5.68
CA PRO A 32 -14.50 6.18 -6.61
C PRO A 32 -15.68 5.27 -6.28
N LYS A 33 -16.36 4.79 -7.30
CA LYS A 33 -17.40 3.78 -7.13
C LYS A 33 -16.75 2.41 -7.06
N ILE A 34 -16.94 1.70 -5.95
CA ILE A 34 -16.48 0.33 -5.77
C ILE A 34 -17.57 -0.61 -6.24
N GLU A 35 -17.23 -1.54 -7.15
CA GLU A 35 -18.11 -2.60 -7.62
C GLU A 35 -17.46 -3.96 -7.42
N GLN A 36 -18.25 -4.95 -6.98
CA GLN A 36 -17.76 -6.32 -6.86
C GLN A 36 -17.62 -6.92 -8.26
N ALA A 37 -16.38 -7.27 -8.65
CA ALA A 37 -16.10 -7.92 -9.93
C ALA A 37 -16.42 -9.43 -9.88
N TRP A 38 -16.03 -10.10 -8.81
CA TRP A 38 -16.25 -11.52 -8.58
C TRP A 38 -16.16 -11.85 -7.08
N ASN A 39 -16.46 -13.08 -6.72
CA ASN A 39 -16.29 -13.63 -5.38
C ASN A 39 -15.62 -15.00 -5.47
N ALA A 40 -14.70 -15.28 -4.56
CA ALA A 40 -14.04 -16.58 -4.45
C ALA A 40 -14.20 -17.09 -3.02
N GLU A 41 -14.48 -18.38 -2.89
CA GLU A 41 -14.77 -19.03 -1.61
C GLU A 41 -13.85 -20.24 -1.37
N GLY A 42 -13.86 -20.75 -0.15
CA GLY A 42 -13.16 -21.96 0.24
C GLY A 42 -11.72 -21.70 0.70
N PHE A 43 -11.41 -20.51 1.16
CA PHE A 43 -10.17 -20.18 1.85
C PHE A 43 -10.28 -20.45 3.36
N GLU A 44 -9.14 -20.54 4.02
CA GLU A 44 -9.02 -20.83 5.44
C GLU A 44 -8.26 -19.67 6.12
N SER A 45 -9.01 -18.71 6.66
CA SER A 45 -8.49 -17.45 7.20
C SER A 45 -7.58 -16.72 6.19
N PRO A 46 -8.11 -16.32 5.01
CA PRO A 46 -7.33 -15.57 4.02
C PRO A 46 -6.96 -14.20 4.60
N GLU A 47 -5.73 -13.77 4.38
CA GLU A 47 -5.23 -12.53 4.98
C GLU A 47 -4.66 -11.58 3.92
N GLY A 48 -3.69 -12.00 3.11
CA GLY A 48 -3.04 -11.17 2.11
C GLY A 48 -3.39 -11.55 0.67
N VAL A 49 -3.37 -10.56 -0.22
CA VAL A 49 -3.50 -10.74 -1.66
C VAL A 49 -2.38 -10.03 -2.40
N ALA A 50 -1.73 -10.72 -3.33
CA ALA A 50 -0.74 -10.13 -4.22
C ALA A 50 -1.08 -10.45 -5.69
N ALA A 51 -0.85 -9.49 -6.59
CA ALA A 51 -1.01 -9.71 -8.02
C ALA A 51 0.04 -10.71 -8.53
N ALA A 52 -0.40 -11.69 -9.31
CA ALA A 52 0.49 -12.64 -9.96
C ALA A 52 0.90 -12.13 -11.36
N PRO A 53 2.12 -12.43 -11.83
CA PRO A 53 2.60 -11.95 -13.14
C PRO A 53 1.81 -12.47 -14.35
N ASP A 54 1.03 -13.52 -14.19
CA ASP A 54 0.13 -14.08 -15.22
C ASP A 54 -1.24 -13.37 -15.28
N GLY A 55 -1.44 -12.33 -14.47
CA GLY A 55 -2.69 -11.58 -14.34
C GLY A 55 -3.66 -12.16 -13.34
N GLY A 56 -3.29 -13.22 -12.64
CA GLY A 56 -4.04 -13.80 -11.52
C GLY A 56 -3.64 -13.21 -10.16
N TYR A 57 -3.88 -13.98 -9.08
CA TYR A 57 -3.64 -13.53 -7.72
C TYR A 57 -3.05 -14.64 -6.86
N PHE A 58 -2.18 -14.28 -5.93
CA PHE A 58 -1.78 -15.11 -4.80
C PHE A 58 -2.59 -14.72 -3.57
N ILE A 59 -3.10 -15.70 -2.84
CA ILE A 59 -3.86 -15.49 -1.59
C ILE A 59 -3.17 -16.27 -0.48
N SER A 60 -2.71 -15.59 0.55
CA SER A 60 -2.22 -16.24 1.77
C SER A 60 -3.37 -16.73 2.63
N ASN A 61 -3.18 -17.87 3.25
CA ASN A 61 -4.15 -18.49 4.16
C ASN A 61 -3.43 -18.87 5.44
N VAL A 62 -3.82 -18.23 6.54
CA VAL A 62 -3.20 -18.39 7.85
C VAL A 62 -3.43 -19.79 8.40
N VAL A 63 -4.65 -20.29 8.32
CA VAL A 63 -5.12 -21.57 8.90
C VAL A 63 -4.82 -21.64 10.41
N GLY A 64 -5.82 -21.45 11.26
CA GLY A 64 -5.61 -21.39 12.71
C GLY A 64 -5.28 -19.99 13.23
N GLU A 65 -4.38 -19.92 14.19
CA GLU A 65 -4.01 -18.69 14.88
C GLU A 65 -2.85 -17.96 14.18
N GLY A 66 -2.91 -16.62 14.14
CA GLY A 66 -1.98 -15.77 13.39
C GLY A 66 -0.52 -15.78 13.86
N SER A 67 -0.19 -16.48 14.97
CA SER A 67 1.17 -16.60 15.54
C SER A 67 1.58 -18.05 15.83
N GLU A 68 0.77 -19.02 15.44
CA GLU A 68 1.06 -20.44 15.65
C GLU A 68 2.06 -20.96 14.61
N LYS A 69 3.05 -21.75 15.06
CA LYS A 69 4.08 -22.32 14.19
C LYS A 69 3.80 -23.82 14.00
N ASP A 70 2.75 -24.11 13.23
CA ASP A 70 2.22 -25.46 13.02
C ASP A 70 2.48 -26.03 11.62
N GLY A 71 2.81 -25.15 10.65
CA GLY A 71 3.09 -25.54 9.28
C GLY A 71 1.84 -25.80 8.43
N ASP A 72 0.65 -25.38 8.89
CA ASP A 72 -0.62 -25.62 8.19
C ASP A 72 -0.96 -24.52 7.18
N GLY A 73 -0.32 -23.34 7.28
CA GLY A 73 -0.50 -22.21 6.39
C GLY A 73 -0.09 -22.51 4.93
N TYR A 74 -0.78 -21.87 4.00
CA TYR A 74 -0.53 -22.04 2.57
C TYR A 74 -0.83 -20.77 1.76
N ILE A 75 -0.37 -20.76 0.49
CA ILE A 75 -0.70 -19.76 -0.50
C ILE A 75 -1.48 -20.44 -1.63
N ALA A 76 -2.65 -19.88 -1.97
CA ALA A 76 -3.43 -20.30 -3.12
C ALA A 76 -3.13 -19.40 -4.33
N HIS A 77 -3.28 -19.94 -5.55
CA HIS A 77 -3.21 -19.18 -6.79
C HIS A 77 -4.58 -19.16 -7.48
N LEU A 78 -5.00 -17.98 -7.89
CA LEU A 78 -6.26 -17.72 -8.59
C LEU A 78 -5.98 -17.17 -9.98
N SER A 79 -6.88 -17.45 -10.92
CA SER A 79 -6.94 -16.73 -12.18
C SER A 79 -7.51 -15.31 -12.01
N HIS A 80 -7.44 -14.50 -13.05
CA HIS A 80 -7.90 -13.09 -13.04
C HIS A 80 -9.41 -12.94 -12.75
N ASP A 81 -10.21 -13.97 -13.00
CA ASP A 81 -11.65 -14.01 -12.75
C ASP A 81 -12.01 -14.64 -11.38
N GLY A 82 -11.01 -14.89 -10.52
CA GLY A 82 -11.19 -15.39 -9.17
C GLY A 82 -11.32 -16.91 -9.04
N ALA A 83 -11.17 -17.69 -10.12
CA ALA A 83 -11.19 -19.13 -10.00
C ALA A 83 -9.90 -19.67 -9.39
N ILE A 84 -9.99 -20.56 -8.37
CA ILE A 84 -8.82 -21.20 -7.77
C ILE A 84 -8.18 -22.15 -8.77
N THR A 85 -7.02 -21.79 -9.29
CA THR A 85 -6.25 -22.64 -10.23
C THR A 85 -5.40 -23.64 -9.49
N LYS A 86 -4.86 -23.27 -8.31
CA LYS A 86 -4.08 -24.15 -7.46
C LYS A 86 -4.22 -23.76 -5.98
N ARG A 87 -4.99 -24.55 -5.21
CA ARG A 87 -5.26 -24.27 -3.80
C ARG A 87 -3.99 -24.21 -2.95
N TYR A 88 -3.16 -25.21 -3.03
CA TYR A 88 -1.87 -25.29 -2.34
C TYR A 88 -0.74 -25.02 -3.33
N TRP A 89 -0.71 -23.77 -3.85
CA TRP A 89 0.33 -23.32 -4.75
C TRP A 89 1.69 -23.31 -4.05
N ALA A 90 1.74 -22.85 -2.80
CA ALA A 90 2.82 -23.07 -1.85
C ALA A 90 2.19 -23.47 -0.49
N ALA A 91 2.91 -24.27 0.30
CA ALA A 91 2.41 -24.80 1.56
C ALA A 91 3.52 -24.96 2.59
N LYS A 92 3.16 -25.41 3.79
CA LYS A 92 4.06 -25.55 4.95
C LYS A 92 4.66 -24.21 5.38
N LEU A 93 3.78 -23.23 5.46
CA LEU A 93 3.98 -21.97 6.13
C LEU A 93 3.32 -22.05 7.52
N ASP A 94 3.74 -21.20 8.43
CA ASP A 94 3.14 -21.18 9.76
C ASP A 94 1.85 -20.32 9.74
N ALA A 95 1.97 -19.00 9.55
CA ALA A 95 0.84 -18.10 9.45
C ALA A 95 1.13 -17.00 8.40
N PRO A 96 1.13 -17.33 7.09
CA PRO A 96 1.49 -16.41 6.05
C PRO A 96 0.49 -15.26 5.94
N LYS A 97 1.00 -14.03 5.80
CA LYS A 97 0.20 -12.81 5.73
C LYS A 97 0.49 -12.05 4.43
N GLY A 98 1.05 -10.84 4.52
CA GLY A 98 1.34 -10.01 3.38
C GLY A 98 2.34 -10.61 2.42
N MET A 99 2.22 -10.23 1.15
CA MET A 99 3.03 -10.81 0.09
C MET A 99 3.43 -9.77 -0.94
N ALA A 100 4.65 -9.89 -1.48
CA ALA A 100 5.16 -9.05 -2.54
C ALA A 100 5.85 -9.87 -3.63
N VAL A 101 5.73 -9.44 -4.88
CA VAL A 101 6.46 -10.03 -6.01
C VAL A 101 7.59 -9.10 -6.44
N LEU A 102 8.80 -9.63 -6.47
CA LEU A 102 9.99 -8.94 -6.99
C LEU A 102 10.91 -9.94 -7.71
N ASP A 103 11.41 -9.57 -8.88
CA ASP A 103 12.41 -10.32 -9.65
C ASP A 103 12.09 -11.81 -9.84
N GLY A 104 10.81 -12.13 -10.09
CA GLY A 104 10.36 -13.50 -10.34
C GLY A 104 10.22 -14.38 -9.09
N ALA A 105 10.32 -13.78 -7.91
CA ALA A 105 10.05 -14.41 -6.63
C ALA A 105 8.84 -13.77 -5.91
N LEU A 106 8.03 -14.60 -5.26
CA LEU A 106 7.03 -14.19 -4.29
C LEU A 106 7.67 -14.25 -2.90
N TYR A 107 7.61 -13.15 -2.18
CA TYR A 107 8.02 -13.02 -0.78
C TYR A 107 6.76 -13.02 0.07
N ALA A 108 6.67 -13.90 1.04
CA ALA A 108 5.54 -14.00 1.97
C ALA A 108 6.03 -13.85 3.41
N THR A 109 5.44 -12.95 4.16
CA THR A 109 5.68 -12.83 5.60
C THR A 109 5.11 -14.06 6.32
N ASP A 110 5.83 -14.57 7.29
CA ASP A 110 5.48 -15.79 8.02
C ASP A 110 6.02 -15.70 9.46
N ILE A 111 5.27 -14.98 10.32
CA ILE A 111 5.53 -14.68 11.72
C ILE A 111 6.84 -13.89 11.95
N ASP A 112 8.00 -14.56 11.93
CA ASP A 112 9.33 -13.99 12.14
C ASP A 112 10.29 -14.29 10.97
N ASN A 113 9.74 -14.81 9.87
CA ASN A 113 10.46 -15.10 8.65
C ASN A 113 9.78 -14.43 7.45
N VAL A 114 10.54 -14.24 6.37
CA VAL A 114 10.01 -13.99 5.04
C VAL A 114 10.42 -15.17 4.16
N VAL A 115 9.43 -15.88 3.63
CA VAL A 115 9.64 -17.08 2.82
C VAL A 115 9.53 -16.73 1.34
N MET A 116 10.46 -17.22 0.53
CA MET A 116 10.53 -16.92 -0.90
C MET A 116 10.14 -18.14 -1.74
N PHE A 117 9.32 -17.88 -2.77
CA PHE A 117 8.87 -18.89 -3.75
C PHE A 117 9.08 -18.39 -5.17
N GLY A 118 9.46 -19.27 -6.08
CA GLY A 118 9.48 -18.96 -7.51
C GLY A 118 8.06 -18.75 -8.03
N VAL A 119 7.75 -17.61 -8.65
CA VAL A 119 6.37 -17.29 -9.11
C VAL A 119 5.87 -18.25 -10.17
N ALA A 120 6.78 -18.88 -10.95
CA ALA A 120 6.42 -19.77 -12.04
C ALA A 120 5.87 -21.14 -11.57
N ASP A 121 6.33 -21.65 -10.43
CA ASP A 121 6.04 -23.04 -10.03
C ASP A 121 5.70 -23.22 -8.55
N GLY A 122 5.82 -22.18 -7.73
CA GLY A 122 5.61 -22.22 -6.28
C GLY A 122 6.72 -22.95 -5.52
N LYS A 123 7.88 -23.12 -6.15
CA LYS A 123 9.01 -23.77 -5.50
C LYS A 123 9.63 -22.88 -4.45
N ARG A 124 9.81 -23.40 -3.23
CA ARG A 124 10.51 -22.68 -2.18
C ARG A 124 11.96 -22.40 -2.59
N LEU A 125 12.35 -21.13 -2.65
CA LEU A 125 13.69 -20.66 -2.99
C LEU A 125 14.56 -20.52 -1.74
N GLY A 126 13.93 -20.14 -0.60
CA GLY A 126 14.62 -19.91 0.65
C GLY A 126 13.74 -19.19 1.67
N LYS A 127 14.37 -18.74 2.72
CA LYS A 127 13.74 -17.84 3.71
C LYS A 127 14.78 -16.94 4.33
N VAL A 128 14.35 -15.75 4.71
CA VAL A 128 15.11 -14.78 5.53
C VAL A 128 14.44 -14.72 6.90
N ARG A 129 15.19 -15.05 7.95
CA ARG A 129 14.73 -14.83 9.31
C ARG A 129 15.06 -13.40 9.72
N ILE A 130 14.11 -12.73 10.36
CA ILE A 130 14.31 -11.40 10.91
C ILE A 130 14.48 -11.53 12.42
N GLU A 131 15.70 -11.37 12.89
CA GLU A 131 16.02 -11.50 14.32
C GLU A 131 15.35 -10.37 15.11
N GLY A 132 14.59 -10.73 16.14
CA GLY A 132 13.85 -9.80 16.97
C GLY A 132 12.45 -9.45 16.48
N ALA A 133 12.09 -9.83 15.26
CA ALA A 133 10.74 -9.63 14.75
C ALA A 133 9.71 -10.34 15.64
N LYS A 134 8.58 -9.65 15.85
CA LYS A 134 7.51 -10.12 16.73
C LYS A 134 6.29 -10.59 15.98
N PHE A 135 5.90 -9.85 14.92
CA PHE A 135 4.70 -10.14 14.14
C PHE A 135 4.81 -9.48 12.77
N LEU A 136 5.56 -10.13 11.86
CA LEU A 136 5.65 -9.66 10.49
C LEU A 136 4.26 -9.75 9.84
N ASN A 137 3.87 -8.66 9.18
CA ASN A 137 2.53 -8.53 8.63
C ASN A 137 2.57 -8.33 7.12
N ASP A 138 2.72 -7.11 6.62
CA ASP A 138 2.65 -6.84 5.19
C ASP A 138 4.03 -6.76 4.51
N ALA A 139 4.04 -6.83 3.19
CA ALA A 139 5.23 -6.71 2.37
C ALA A 139 4.97 -5.91 1.09
N THR A 140 5.91 -5.06 0.70
CA THR A 140 5.85 -4.31 -0.55
C THR A 140 7.21 -4.26 -1.25
N PRO A 141 7.26 -4.33 -2.59
CA PRO A 141 8.48 -4.05 -3.34
C PRO A 141 8.65 -2.53 -3.46
N TRP A 142 9.82 -2.03 -3.14
CA TRP A 142 10.15 -0.62 -3.32
C TRP A 142 11.66 -0.44 -3.49
N ASP A 143 12.08 0.43 -4.40
CA ASP A 143 13.50 0.76 -4.68
C ASP A 143 14.41 -0.47 -4.78
N GLY A 144 13.95 -1.50 -5.53
CA GLY A 144 14.72 -2.73 -5.77
C GLY A 144 14.91 -3.64 -4.55
N ALA A 145 14.15 -3.45 -3.49
CA ALA A 145 14.16 -4.28 -2.27
C ALA A 145 12.72 -4.66 -1.86
N ILE A 146 12.58 -5.57 -0.91
CA ILE A 146 11.33 -5.88 -0.24
C ILE A 146 11.33 -5.20 1.13
N TYR A 147 10.27 -4.49 1.43
CA TYR A 147 10.02 -3.91 2.75
C TYR A 147 8.90 -4.67 3.44
N VAL A 148 9.07 -4.88 4.74
CA VAL A 148 8.19 -5.75 5.53
C VAL A 148 7.86 -5.03 6.85
N SER A 149 6.57 -4.95 7.18
CA SER A 149 6.09 -4.40 8.44
C SER A 149 6.18 -5.44 9.57
N ASP A 150 6.53 -4.98 10.77
CA ASP A 150 6.41 -5.72 12.03
C ASP A 150 5.43 -4.99 12.95
N SER A 151 4.17 -5.46 12.95
CA SER A 151 3.11 -4.85 13.75
C SER A 151 3.37 -4.93 15.26
N GLY A 152 4.15 -5.91 15.68
CA GLY A 152 4.48 -6.13 17.10
C GLY A 152 5.58 -5.22 17.65
N ASP A 153 6.36 -4.56 16.78
CA ASP A 153 7.52 -3.76 17.19
C ASP A 153 7.56 -2.35 16.59
N ALA A 154 6.46 -1.90 15.95
CA ALA A 154 6.37 -0.60 15.28
C ALA A 154 7.56 -0.36 14.32
N ALA A 155 7.93 -1.39 13.57
CA ALA A 155 9.15 -1.43 12.77
C ALA A 155 8.87 -1.83 11.32
N ILE A 156 9.73 -1.38 10.42
CA ILE A 156 9.78 -1.81 9.02
C ILE A 156 11.19 -2.29 8.73
N TYR A 157 11.30 -3.49 8.19
CA TYR A 157 12.56 -4.09 7.77
C TYR A 157 12.70 -4.01 6.25
N ARG A 158 13.93 -3.85 5.79
CA ARG A 158 14.31 -3.92 4.38
C ARG A 158 15.04 -5.23 4.11
N ILE A 159 14.64 -5.92 3.05
CA ILE A 159 15.27 -7.17 2.61
C ILE A 159 15.89 -6.94 1.24
N SER A 160 17.20 -7.12 1.15
CA SER A 160 17.96 -7.11 -0.10
C SER A 160 19.08 -8.14 -0.04
N ASP A 161 19.45 -8.72 -1.17
CA ASP A 161 20.54 -9.70 -1.28
C ASP A 161 20.44 -10.87 -0.29
N GLY A 162 19.21 -11.26 0.09
CA GLY A 162 18.96 -12.35 1.02
C GLY A 162 19.21 -12.03 2.49
N ALA A 163 19.40 -10.76 2.85
CA ALA A 163 19.59 -10.30 4.23
C ALA A 163 18.49 -9.27 4.60
N ALA A 164 18.11 -9.27 5.87
CA ALA A 164 17.18 -8.29 6.42
C ALA A 164 17.93 -7.29 7.31
N GLU A 165 17.55 -6.03 7.23
CA GLU A 165 18.03 -4.95 8.10
C GLU A 165 16.85 -4.13 8.63
N LEU A 166 16.95 -3.62 9.86
CA LEU A 166 15.98 -2.65 10.37
C LEU A 166 16.14 -1.35 9.56
N TRP A 167 15.08 -0.97 8.83
CA TRP A 167 15.08 0.25 8.03
C TRP A 167 14.49 1.44 8.81
N LEU A 168 13.36 1.21 9.50
CA LEU A 168 12.66 2.26 10.25
C LEU A 168 12.01 1.66 11.49
N GLN A 169 12.15 2.34 12.63
CA GLN A 169 11.40 2.05 13.85
C GLN A 169 10.98 3.37 14.49
N ASP A 170 9.69 3.56 14.70
CA ASP A 170 9.13 4.78 15.27
C ASP A 170 7.83 4.45 16.01
N GLU A 171 7.62 5.01 17.19
CA GLU A 171 6.41 4.75 18.01
C GLU A 171 5.11 5.18 17.31
N ARG A 172 5.17 6.14 16.36
CA ARG A 172 4.03 6.52 15.51
C ARG A 172 3.55 5.38 14.62
N LEU A 173 4.41 4.40 14.35
CA LEU A 173 4.10 3.19 13.59
C LEU A 173 3.51 2.07 14.45
N ALA A 174 3.04 2.36 15.66
CA ALA A 174 2.42 1.34 16.51
C ALA A 174 1.29 0.58 15.78
N GLY A 175 1.43 -0.74 15.67
CA GLY A 175 0.52 -1.57 14.88
C GLY A 175 0.67 -1.36 13.38
N VAL A 176 1.88 -1.02 12.89
CA VAL A 176 2.15 -0.91 11.44
C VAL A 176 1.68 -2.16 10.73
N ASN A 177 0.91 -1.97 9.64
CA ASN A 177 0.31 -3.06 8.88
C ASN A 177 0.60 -2.86 7.40
N GLY A 178 -0.34 -2.34 6.59
CA GLY A 178 -0.19 -2.21 5.16
C GLY A 178 0.97 -1.33 4.72
N LEU A 179 1.67 -1.77 3.70
CA LEU A 179 2.76 -1.08 3.04
C LEU A 179 2.47 -0.94 1.55
N LEU A 180 2.71 0.23 0.97
CA LEU A 180 2.64 0.45 -0.46
C LEU A 180 3.82 1.31 -0.93
N GLY A 181 4.81 0.68 -1.55
CA GLY A 181 5.92 1.38 -2.20
C GLY A 181 5.48 2.01 -3.52
N GLU A 182 5.68 3.33 -3.68
CA GLU A 182 5.37 4.03 -4.91
C GLU A 182 6.35 5.19 -5.16
N GLY A 183 6.85 5.30 -6.38
CA GLY A 183 7.74 6.40 -6.77
C GLY A 183 8.89 6.60 -5.76
N ASP A 184 8.95 7.77 -5.16
CA ASP A 184 9.98 8.21 -4.21
C ASP A 184 9.57 8.08 -2.73
N ARG A 185 8.43 7.45 -2.44
CA ARG A 185 7.90 7.28 -1.08
C ARG A 185 7.26 5.91 -0.85
N MET A 186 7.04 5.60 0.40
CA MET A 186 6.21 4.48 0.83
C MET A 186 4.99 5.00 1.59
N LEU A 187 3.82 4.43 1.34
CA LEU A 187 2.65 4.63 2.19
C LEU A 187 2.60 3.53 3.24
N VAL A 188 2.20 3.91 4.44
CA VAL A 188 2.17 3.02 5.61
C VAL A 188 0.88 3.24 6.39
N SER A 189 0.08 2.21 6.55
CA SER A 189 -1.09 2.21 7.43
C SER A 189 -0.76 1.64 8.81
N THR A 190 -1.49 2.07 9.82
CA THR A 190 -1.27 1.63 11.21
C THR A 190 -2.60 1.29 11.88
N MET A 191 -2.72 0.08 12.43
CA MET A 191 -3.93 -0.37 13.13
C MET A 191 -4.15 0.38 14.44
N THR A 192 -3.10 0.55 15.24
CA THR A 192 -3.24 1.11 16.59
C THR A 192 -3.51 2.61 16.58
N THR A 193 -2.86 3.36 15.71
CA THR A 193 -3.06 4.82 15.61
C THR A 193 -4.13 5.19 14.60
N GLY A 194 -4.54 4.28 13.71
CA GLY A 194 -5.56 4.52 12.70
C GLY A 194 -5.15 5.56 11.67
N SER A 195 -3.87 5.60 11.33
CA SER A 195 -3.27 6.63 10.47
C SER A 195 -2.73 6.05 9.17
N LEU A 196 -2.66 6.89 8.15
CA LEU A 196 -1.92 6.68 6.92
C LEU A 196 -0.76 7.68 6.88
N PHE A 197 0.45 7.17 6.77
CA PHE A 197 1.68 7.96 6.64
C PHE A 197 2.26 7.86 5.24
N SER A 198 2.94 8.93 4.80
CA SER A 198 3.95 8.92 3.76
C SER A 198 5.31 8.86 4.40
N VAL A 199 6.19 8.00 3.90
CA VAL A 199 7.56 7.82 4.41
C VAL A 199 8.54 8.01 3.26
N THR A 200 9.52 8.91 3.41
CA THR A 200 10.59 9.12 2.44
C THR A 200 11.64 8.01 2.51
N ALA A 201 12.55 7.95 1.54
CA ALA A 201 13.67 7.00 1.54
C ALA A 201 14.59 7.16 2.77
N GLU A 202 14.65 8.36 3.35
CA GLU A 202 15.40 8.68 4.56
C GLU A 202 14.64 8.30 5.84
N GLY A 203 13.39 7.81 5.73
CA GLY A 203 12.56 7.42 6.87
C GLY A 203 11.79 8.58 7.51
N GLU A 204 11.61 9.70 6.82
CA GLU A 204 10.83 10.83 7.34
C GLU A 204 9.32 10.52 7.19
N LEU A 205 8.61 10.52 8.32
CA LEU A 205 7.16 10.25 8.42
C LEU A 205 6.35 11.53 8.34
N THR A 206 5.40 11.57 7.42
CA THR A 206 4.36 12.60 7.32
C THR A 206 2.98 11.95 7.37
N GLU A 207 2.14 12.31 8.35
CA GLU A 207 0.75 11.83 8.41
C GLU A 207 -0.06 12.47 7.28
N ILE A 208 -0.72 11.63 6.47
CA ILE A 208 -1.59 12.04 5.37
C ILE A 208 -3.05 12.09 5.83
N ALA A 209 -3.47 11.05 6.56
CA ALA A 209 -4.83 10.91 7.08
C ALA A 209 -4.83 10.14 8.39
N SER A 210 -5.89 10.32 9.18
CA SER A 210 -6.09 9.61 10.45
C SER A 210 -7.57 9.36 10.72
N GLY A 211 -7.86 8.63 11.82
CA GLY A 211 -9.23 8.27 12.19
C GLY A 211 -9.77 7.03 11.48
N MET A 212 -8.91 6.23 10.87
CA MET A 212 -9.22 4.95 10.25
C MET A 212 -8.94 3.82 11.24
N GLU A 213 -9.89 3.55 12.14
CA GLU A 213 -9.72 2.51 13.16
C GLU A 213 -9.34 1.17 12.53
N ASN A 214 -8.29 0.52 13.03
CA ASN A 214 -7.73 -0.73 12.52
C ASN A 214 -7.34 -0.67 11.02
N ALA A 215 -6.73 0.43 10.59
CA ALA A 215 -6.26 0.55 9.20
C ALA A 215 -5.27 -0.56 8.85
N ASP A 216 -5.49 -1.18 7.68
CA ASP A 216 -4.85 -2.42 7.25
C ASP A 216 -4.22 -2.24 5.86
N GLY A 217 -4.68 -2.94 4.82
CA GLY A 217 -4.11 -2.88 3.47
C GLY A 217 -4.33 -1.55 2.75
N ILE A 218 -3.44 -1.23 1.82
CA ILE A 218 -3.47 -0.01 1.01
C ILE A 218 -3.52 -0.39 -0.47
N GLY A 219 -4.45 0.21 -1.23
CA GLY A 219 -4.54 0.05 -2.68
C GLY A 219 -4.62 1.39 -3.41
N PRO A 220 -3.86 1.60 -4.51
CA PRO A 220 -3.94 2.82 -5.30
C PRO A 220 -5.24 2.86 -6.11
N VAL A 221 -5.79 4.05 -6.30
CA VAL A 221 -6.99 4.27 -7.12
C VAL A 221 -6.59 4.88 -8.46
N PRO A 222 -7.02 4.30 -9.59
CA PRO A 222 -6.84 4.94 -10.90
C PRO A 222 -7.46 6.35 -10.92
N GLY A 223 -6.65 7.36 -11.23
CA GLY A 223 -7.09 8.75 -11.21
C GLY A 223 -6.72 9.52 -9.94
N GLY A 224 -6.16 8.87 -8.94
CA GLY A 224 -5.62 9.46 -7.71
C GLY A 224 -6.32 9.00 -6.45
N GLY A 225 -5.64 9.18 -5.32
CA GLY A 225 -6.08 8.73 -4.01
C GLY A 225 -5.83 7.24 -3.75
N TYR A 226 -6.23 6.78 -2.56
CA TYR A 226 -5.98 5.43 -2.07
C TYR A 226 -7.23 4.86 -1.41
N LEU A 227 -7.38 3.56 -1.50
CA LEU A 227 -8.28 2.78 -0.66
C LEU A 227 -7.47 2.20 0.49
N VAL A 228 -7.90 2.45 1.71
CA VAL A 228 -7.33 1.86 2.91
C VAL A 228 -8.39 0.97 3.53
N SER A 229 -8.11 -0.32 3.64
CA SER A 229 -8.99 -1.24 4.34
C SER A 229 -8.87 -1.06 5.84
N SER A 230 -9.95 -1.35 6.57
CA SER A 230 -9.97 -1.38 8.02
C SER A 230 -10.69 -2.63 8.48
N TRP A 231 -10.06 -3.36 9.38
CA TRP A 231 -10.66 -4.56 9.95
C TRP A 231 -11.70 -4.21 11.03
N PRO A 232 -12.93 -4.76 11.05
CA PRO A 232 -13.38 -5.94 10.31
C PRO A 232 -14.27 -5.66 9.06
N GLY A 233 -13.95 -4.72 8.21
CA GLY A 233 -14.65 -4.62 6.93
C GLY A 233 -15.16 -3.24 6.55
N GLN A 234 -14.35 -2.22 6.77
CA GLN A 234 -14.53 -0.89 6.20
C GLN A 234 -13.47 -0.65 5.12
N ILE A 235 -13.76 0.26 4.20
CA ILE A 235 -12.81 0.79 3.22
C ILE A 235 -12.92 2.31 3.23
N HIS A 236 -11.80 2.97 3.45
CA HIS A 236 -11.67 4.41 3.41
C HIS A 236 -11.08 4.85 2.08
N TYR A 237 -11.56 5.95 1.53
CA TYR A 237 -10.94 6.63 0.40
C TYR A 237 -10.19 7.88 0.91
N VAL A 238 -8.90 7.97 0.58
CA VAL A 238 -8.00 9.03 1.03
C VAL A 238 -7.36 9.71 -0.17
#